data_df6718896f7e2d0314a9a987f02e8001
#
_entry.id   df6718896f7e2d0314a9a987f02e8001
#
_cell.length_a   1.000
_cell.length_b   1.000
_cell.length_c   1.000
_cell.angle_alpha   90.00
_cell.angle_beta   90.00
_cell.angle_gamma   90.00
#
_symmetry.space_group_name_H-M   'P 1'
#
loop_
_entity.id
_entity.type
_entity.pdbx_description
1 polymer ?
#
loop_
_entity_poly.entity_id
_entity_poly.type
_entity_poly.pdbx_seq_one_letter_code
_entity_poly.pdbx_strand_id
1 'polypeptide(L)'
;MFVYNFKFKKNVLFKSILIFISVVAFIILIISSSILIKNANSNENILLETSSLLNVDNSNYTDVLEDVYNNIDKYVGKSINFTGYVYRLKDMKDNEFVLARDMLINSDSQSVVVGFLCNEKKANNFKNGSWVNVSGNFIKGYYHNQIPVIEITKIKETKAPEDAFVYPPKKINKWINRNWLPKLWQPVSYNVYFLASLS
;
A
#
# COMPACT_ATOMS: atom_id res chain seq x y z
N MET A 1 56.39 24.86 -44.96
CA MET A 1 55.48 25.60 -44.06
C MET A 1 54.22 25.95 -44.86
N PHE A 2 53.13 25.20 -44.66
CA PHE A 2 51.89 25.42 -45.41
C PHE A 2 51.02 26.39 -44.61
N VAL A 3 50.77 27.57 -45.17
CA VAL A 3 49.86 28.58 -44.56
C VAL A 3 48.52 28.41 -45.22
N TYR A 4 47.53 27.87 -44.47
CA TYR A 4 46.13 27.78 -44.91
C TYR A 4 45.45 29.13 -44.64
N ASN A 5 45.11 29.86 -45.69
CA ASN A 5 44.42 31.14 -45.60
C ASN A 5 42.88 30.87 -45.72
N PHE A 6 42.19 30.70 -44.59
CA PHE A 6 40.76 30.53 -44.53
C PHE A 6 40.05 31.87 -44.69
N LYS A 7 39.51 32.16 -45.87
CA LYS A 7 38.65 33.32 -46.09
C LYS A 7 37.18 32.90 -45.77
N PHE A 8 36.70 33.19 -44.56
CA PHE A 8 35.32 33.03 -44.22
C PHE A 8 34.44 34.12 -44.85
N LYS A 9 33.45 33.74 -45.68
CA LYS A 9 32.40 34.68 -46.11
C LYS A 9 31.48 34.96 -44.92
N LYS A 10 31.46 36.18 -44.39
CA LYS A 10 30.65 36.61 -43.23
C LYS A 10 29.19 36.17 -43.30
N ASN A 11 28.57 36.18 -44.48
CA ASN A 11 27.16 35.78 -44.68
C ASN A 11 26.91 34.27 -44.50
N VAL A 12 27.91 33.42 -44.75
CA VAL A 12 27.77 31.96 -44.55
C VAL A 12 27.91 31.62 -43.06
N LEU A 13 28.85 32.25 -42.37
CA LEU A 13 29.01 32.13 -40.92
C LEU A 13 27.74 32.56 -40.16
N PHE A 14 27.16 33.70 -40.53
CA PHE A 14 25.96 34.22 -39.88
C PHE A 14 24.75 33.27 -40.07
N LYS A 15 24.56 32.74 -41.27
CA LYS A 15 23.52 31.73 -41.56
C LYS A 15 23.72 30.43 -40.78
N SER A 16 24.95 29.94 -40.67
CA SER A 16 25.31 28.75 -39.92
C SER A 16 25.02 28.91 -38.42
N ILE A 17 25.33 30.06 -37.83
CA ILE A 17 25.03 30.37 -36.43
C ILE A 17 23.52 30.43 -36.18
N LEU A 18 22.74 31.03 -37.07
CA LEU A 18 21.29 31.08 -36.94
C LEU A 18 20.66 29.69 -37.00
N ILE A 19 21.14 28.82 -37.89
CA ILE A 19 20.68 27.42 -37.99
C ILE A 19 20.99 26.66 -36.69
N PHE A 20 22.22 26.83 -36.15
CA PHE A 20 22.62 26.20 -34.90
C PHE A 20 21.76 26.63 -33.72
N ILE A 21 21.49 27.93 -33.58
CA ILE A 21 20.60 28.47 -32.53
C ILE A 21 19.18 27.92 -32.67
N SER A 22 18.66 27.81 -33.90
CA SER A 22 17.33 27.23 -34.17
C SER A 22 17.25 25.76 -33.76
N VAL A 23 18.27 24.97 -34.04
CA VAL A 23 18.32 23.54 -33.66
C VAL A 23 18.39 23.38 -32.14
N VAL A 24 19.21 24.18 -31.46
CA VAL A 24 19.31 24.17 -30.00
C VAL A 24 17.97 24.56 -29.34
N ALA A 25 17.32 25.61 -29.85
CA ALA A 25 16.01 26.02 -29.35
C ALA A 25 14.95 24.92 -29.52
N PHE A 26 14.98 24.19 -30.66
CA PHE A 26 14.06 23.09 -30.92
C PHE A 26 14.31 21.91 -29.97
N ILE A 27 15.56 21.57 -29.67
CA ILE A 27 15.92 20.54 -28.69
C ILE A 27 15.43 20.91 -27.29
N ILE A 28 15.58 22.14 -26.87
CA ILE A 28 15.09 22.64 -25.58
C ILE A 28 13.56 22.50 -25.49
N LEU A 29 12.82 22.83 -26.54
CA LEU A 29 11.38 22.67 -26.60
C LEU A 29 10.94 21.20 -26.45
N ILE A 30 11.64 20.27 -27.10
CA ILE A 30 11.36 18.84 -26.96
C ILE A 30 11.59 18.34 -25.53
N ILE A 31 12.71 18.76 -24.92
CA ILE A 31 13.03 18.38 -23.54
C ILE A 31 12.00 18.96 -22.57
N SER A 32 11.63 20.23 -22.74
CA SER A 32 10.63 20.89 -21.89
C SER A 32 9.27 20.23 -21.99
N SER A 33 8.82 19.86 -23.21
CA SER A 33 7.54 19.16 -23.40
C SER A 33 7.55 17.77 -22.76
N SER A 34 8.66 17.05 -22.85
CA SER A 34 8.81 15.73 -22.22
C SER A 34 8.75 15.79 -20.68
N ILE A 35 9.32 16.84 -20.08
CA ILE A 35 9.28 17.07 -18.64
C ILE A 35 7.85 17.43 -18.20
N LEU A 36 7.14 18.27 -18.95
CA LEU A 36 5.75 18.65 -18.66
C LEU A 36 4.80 17.47 -18.75
N ILE A 37 4.95 16.61 -19.75
CA ILE A 37 4.14 15.39 -19.91
C ILE A 37 4.41 14.42 -18.75
N LYS A 38 5.68 14.25 -18.36
CA LYS A 38 6.04 13.37 -17.24
C LYS A 38 5.48 13.87 -15.90
N ASN A 39 5.50 15.18 -15.66
CA ASN A 39 4.92 15.78 -14.46
C ASN A 39 3.39 15.75 -14.49
N ALA A 40 2.74 15.93 -15.62
CA ALA A 40 1.30 15.82 -15.75
C ALA A 40 0.81 14.40 -15.46
N ASN A 41 1.45 13.39 -16.04
CA ASN A 41 1.13 11.99 -15.77
C ASN A 41 1.39 11.59 -14.31
N SER A 42 2.42 12.13 -13.67
CA SER A 42 2.70 11.88 -12.25
C SER A 42 1.60 12.48 -11.35
N ASN A 43 1.12 13.68 -11.66
CA ASN A 43 0.06 14.35 -10.92
C ASN A 43 -1.31 13.70 -11.14
N GLU A 44 -1.61 13.22 -12.34
CA GLU A 44 -2.85 12.52 -12.65
C GLU A 44 -2.92 11.16 -11.96
N ASN A 45 -1.81 10.42 -11.94
CA ASN A 45 -1.71 9.16 -11.20
C ASN A 45 -1.83 9.38 -9.68
N ILE A 46 -1.23 10.44 -9.13
CA ILE A 46 -1.35 10.78 -7.70
C ILE A 46 -2.79 11.16 -7.36
N LEU A 47 -3.49 11.92 -8.21
CA LEU A 47 -4.88 12.30 -7.99
C LEU A 47 -5.83 11.11 -8.11
N LEU A 48 -5.61 10.19 -9.05
CA LEU A 48 -6.38 8.95 -9.20
C LEU A 48 -6.12 7.99 -8.04
N GLU A 49 -4.86 7.81 -7.61
CA GLU A 49 -4.52 7.03 -6.43
C GLU A 49 -5.12 7.64 -5.16
N THR A 50 -5.07 8.96 -4.98
CA THR A 50 -5.64 9.64 -3.80
C THR A 50 -7.15 9.51 -3.75
N SER A 51 -7.85 9.55 -4.89
CA SER A 51 -9.32 9.40 -4.94
C SER A 51 -9.79 7.96 -4.68
N SER A 52 -8.94 6.96 -4.91
CA SER A 52 -9.20 5.54 -4.67
C SER A 52 -8.58 5.02 -3.36
N LEU A 53 -7.71 5.81 -2.72
CA LEU A 53 -7.00 5.42 -1.51
C LEU A 53 -7.94 5.40 -0.32
N LEU A 54 -8.06 4.25 0.32
CA LEU A 54 -8.80 4.11 1.57
C LEU A 54 -7.99 4.71 2.71
N ASN A 55 -8.50 5.76 3.34
CA ASN A 55 -7.84 6.38 4.49
C ASN A 55 -8.09 5.55 5.74
N VAL A 56 -7.06 4.87 6.22
CA VAL A 56 -7.09 3.99 7.38
C VAL A 56 -6.10 4.47 8.43
N ASP A 57 -6.62 4.79 9.59
CA ASP A 57 -5.85 5.15 10.78
C ASP A 57 -6.29 4.29 12.00
N ASN A 58 -5.65 4.48 13.15
CA ASN A 58 -5.98 3.71 14.34
C ASN A 58 -7.41 3.91 14.82
N SER A 59 -8.02 5.07 14.54
CA SER A 59 -9.36 5.43 15.03
C SER A 59 -10.50 4.81 14.23
N ASN A 60 -10.25 4.45 12.96
CA ASN A 60 -11.26 3.89 12.04
C ASN A 60 -10.90 2.51 11.52
N TYR A 61 -9.77 1.95 11.93
CA TYR A 61 -9.25 0.69 11.41
C TYR A 61 -10.27 -0.45 11.45
N THR A 62 -10.88 -0.65 12.59
CA THR A 62 -11.84 -1.75 12.81
C THR A 62 -13.17 -1.52 12.11
N ASP A 63 -13.64 -0.27 12.00
CA ASP A 63 -14.81 0.10 11.20
C ASP A 63 -14.57 -0.19 9.71
N VAL A 64 -13.37 0.16 9.21
CA VAL A 64 -12.97 -0.14 7.82
C VAL A 64 -12.82 -1.64 7.60
N LEU A 65 -12.17 -2.35 8.53
CA LEU A 65 -12.00 -3.80 8.47
C LEU A 65 -13.38 -4.49 8.35
N GLU A 66 -14.33 -4.12 9.20
CA GLU A 66 -15.69 -4.66 9.18
C GLU A 66 -16.39 -4.38 7.85
N ASP A 67 -16.36 -3.12 7.38
CA ASP A 67 -17.04 -2.74 6.13
C ASP A 67 -16.42 -3.45 4.91
N VAL A 68 -15.11 -3.59 4.85
CA VAL A 68 -14.41 -4.30 3.76
C VAL A 68 -14.77 -5.78 3.75
N TYR A 69 -14.81 -6.45 4.91
CA TYR A 69 -15.18 -7.87 4.98
C TYR A 69 -16.66 -8.11 4.65
N ASN A 70 -17.54 -7.20 5.04
CA ASN A 70 -18.98 -7.33 4.78
C ASN A 70 -19.36 -6.95 3.33
N ASN A 71 -18.57 -6.09 2.69
CA ASN A 71 -18.89 -5.49 1.40
C ASN A 71 -17.71 -5.59 0.41
N ILE A 72 -17.11 -6.77 0.29
CA ILE A 72 -15.87 -6.98 -0.49
C ILE A 72 -15.96 -6.44 -1.92
N ASP A 73 -17.13 -6.57 -2.57
CA ASP A 73 -17.34 -6.11 -3.95
C ASP A 73 -17.19 -4.59 -4.10
N LYS A 74 -17.52 -3.84 -3.06
CA LYS A 74 -17.38 -2.38 -3.03
C LYS A 74 -15.90 -1.94 -2.98
N TYR A 75 -15.01 -2.82 -2.51
CA TYR A 75 -13.61 -2.49 -2.23
C TYR A 75 -12.62 -3.09 -3.21
N VAL A 76 -13.00 -4.09 -4.01
CA VAL A 76 -12.14 -4.66 -5.06
C VAL A 76 -11.61 -3.55 -5.99
N GLY A 77 -10.29 -3.51 -6.19
CA GLY A 77 -9.59 -2.51 -6.97
C GLY A 77 -9.27 -1.21 -6.23
N LYS A 78 -9.82 -0.98 -5.02
CA LYS A 78 -9.43 0.19 -4.22
C LYS A 78 -8.07 0.00 -3.58
N SER A 79 -7.31 1.07 -3.54
CA SER A 79 -5.99 1.09 -2.91
C SER A 79 -6.09 1.32 -1.40
N ILE A 80 -5.17 0.72 -0.66
CA ILE A 80 -4.99 0.92 0.78
C ILE A 80 -3.52 1.18 1.08
N ASN A 81 -3.25 2.05 2.05
CA ASN A 81 -1.95 2.17 2.71
C ASN A 81 -2.16 2.03 4.21
N PHE A 82 -1.44 1.10 4.83
CA PHE A 82 -1.65 0.79 6.23
C PHE A 82 -0.38 0.22 6.87
N THR A 83 -0.21 0.47 8.18
CA THR A 83 0.90 -0.06 8.98
C THR A 83 0.38 -1.12 9.95
N GLY A 84 1.00 -2.27 9.94
CA GLY A 84 0.72 -3.39 10.84
C GLY A 84 1.95 -4.26 11.03
N TYR A 85 1.82 -5.32 11.80
CA TYR A 85 2.88 -6.31 11.91
C TYR A 85 2.56 -7.58 11.11
N VAL A 86 3.61 -8.25 10.69
CA VAL A 86 3.52 -9.52 9.95
C VAL A 86 3.08 -10.62 10.91
N TYR A 87 1.96 -11.27 10.61
CA TYR A 87 1.46 -12.42 11.37
C TYR A 87 1.16 -13.59 10.44
N ARG A 88 1.71 -14.77 10.74
CA ARG A 88 1.53 -15.98 9.93
C ARG A 88 0.90 -17.08 10.74
N LEU A 89 -0.11 -17.72 10.17
CA LEU A 89 -0.67 -18.97 10.63
C LEU A 89 0.07 -20.15 9.97
N LYS A 90 0.03 -21.31 10.60
CA LYS A 90 0.77 -22.50 10.14
C LYS A 90 0.30 -23.07 8.80
N ASP A 91 -0.94 -22.77 8.42
CA ASP A 91 -1.61 -23.24 7.21
C ASP A 91 -1.59 -22.21 6.06
N MET A 92 -0.94 -21.07 6.26
CA MET A 92 -0.75 -20.07 5.21
C MET A 92 0.36 -20.49 4.24
N LYS A 93 0.22 -20.05 2.98
CA LYS A 93 1.27 -20.21 1.98
C LYS A 93 2.46 -19.30 2.27
N ASP A 94 3.62 -19.66 1.73
CA ASP A 94 4.87 -18.92 1.95
C ASP A 94 4.80 -17.46 1.49
N ASN A 95 3.96 -17.17 0.50
CA ASN A 95 3.72 -15.82 -0.03
C ASN A 95 2.57 -15.07 0.65
N GLU A 96 2.00 -15.63 1.71
CA GLU A 96 0.87 -15.06 2.44
C GLU A 96 1.24 -14.71 3.88
N PHE A 97 0.69 -13.61 4.37
CA PHE A 97 0.70 -13.22 5.78
C PHE A 97 -0.48 -12.31 6.08
N VAL A 98 -0.85 -12.21 7.32
CA VAL A 98 -1.81 -11.21 7.79
C VAL A 98 -1.04 -9.94 8.16
N LEU A 99 -1.44 -8.81 7.58
CA LEU A 99 -1.05 -7.49 8.05
C LEU A 99 -1.91 -7.18 9.28
N ALA A 100 -1.35 -7.39 10.45
CA ALA A 100 -2.06 -7.54 11.70
C ALA A 100 -1.96 -6.33 12.63
N ARG A 101 -2.95 -6.17 13.48
CA ARG A 101 -2.97 -5.29 14.65
C ARG A 101 -3.63 -6.01 15.81
N ASP A 102 -3.28 -5.64 17.03
CA ASP A 102 -3.94 -6.12 18.23
C ASP A 102 -5.12 -5.20 18.57
N MET A 103 -6.32 -5.76 18.59
CA MET A 103 -7.55 -5.04 18.98
C MET A 103 -7.86 -5.32 20.44
N LEU A 104 -7.91 -4.30 21.26
CA LEU A 104 -8.33 -4.39 22.66
C LEU A 104 -9.84 -4.67 22.72
N ILE A 105 -10.23 -5.72 23.47
CA ILE A 105 -11.65 -6.12 23.58
C ILE A 105 -12.30 -5.58 24.83
N ASN A 106 -11.54 -5.43 25.91
CA ASN A 106 -12.03 -5.00 27.22
C ASN A 106 -10.99 -4.21 28.00
N SER A 107 -11.41 -3.70 29.18
CA SER A 107 -10.55 -2.96 30.11
C SER A 107 -9.43 -3.80 30.73
N ASP A 108 -9.51 -5.12 30.68
CA ASP A 108 -8.56 -6.03 31.30
C ASP A 108 -7.36 -6.36 30.38
N SER A 109 -7.13 -5.51 29.36
CA SER A 109 -6.03 -5.62 28.39
C SER A 109 -6.06 -6.91 27.55
N GLN A 110 -7.20 -7.57 27.45
CA GLN A 110 -7.36 -8.69 26.53
C GLN A 110 -7.41 -8.15 25.09
N SER A 111 -6.61 -8.73 24.23
CA SER A 111 -6.57 -8.36 22.82
C SER A 111 -6.80 -9.55 21.91
N VAL A 112 -7.27 -9.28 20.70
CA VAL A 112 -7.32 -10.24 19.60
C VAL A 112 -6.58 -9.67 18.42
N VAL A 113 -5.91 -10.54 17.68
CA VAL A 113 -5.24 -10.18 16.45
C VAL A 113 -6.29 -10.00 15.35
N VAL A 114 -6.28 -8.87 14.67
CA VAL A 114 -7.18 -8.55 13.55
C VAL A 114 -6.38 -7.99 12.38
N GLY A 115 -6.81 -8.23 11.14
CA GLY A 115 -6.05 -7.74 9.99
C GLY A 115 -6.58 -8.20 8.63
N PHE A 116 -5.81 -7.88 7.60
CA PHE A 116 -6.07 -8.28 6.23
C PHE A 116 -5.05 -9.33 5.78
N LEU A 117 -5.51 -10.36 5.08
CA LEU A 117 -4.62 -11.26 4.38
C LEU A 117 -3.91 -10.49 3.25
N CYS A 118 -2.61 -10.64 3.19
CA CYS A 118 -1.75 -10.03 2.18
C CYS A 118 -1.09 -11.12 1.34
N ASN A 119 -0.95 -10.86 0.05
CA ASN A 119 -0.24 -11.70 -0.89
C ASN A 119 0.96 -10.92 -1.46
N GLU A 120 2.18 -11.44 -1.25
CA GLU A 120 3.43 -10.84 -1.69
C GLU A 120 4.47 -11.93 -2.02
N LYS A 121 5.02 -11.89 -3.22
CA LYS A 121 6.05 -12.84 -3.66
C LYS A 121 7.30 -12.86 -2.77
N LYS A 122 7.60 -11.76 -2.10
CA LYS A 122 8.73 -11.60 -1.19
C LYS A 122 8.33 -11.59 0.29
N ALA A 123 7.16 -12.13 0.62
CA ALA A 123 6.65 -12.15 2.00
C ALA A 123 7.65 -12.75 2.99
N ASN A 124 8.40 -13.77 2.59
CA ASN A 124 9.40 -14.45 3.41
C ASN A 124 10.58 -13.58 3.87
N ASN A 125 10.78 -12.41 3.25
CA ASN A 125 11.82 -11.47 3.66
C ASN A 125 11.52 -10.78 4.99
N PHE A 126 10.26 -10.82 5.46
CA PHE A 126 9.83 -10.17 6.69
C PHE A 126 9.54 -11.23 7.76
N LYS A 127 10.16 -11.10 8.92
CA LYS A 127 9.96 -12.01 10.04
C LYS A 127 8.58 -11.82 10.65
N ASN A 128 8.06 -12.89 11.25
CA ASN A 128 6.83 -12.81 12.05
C ASN A 128 7.03 -11.81 13.19
N GLY A 129 6.07 -10.91 13.41
CA GLY A 129 6.15 -9.83 14.38
C GLY A 129 6.85 -8.55 13.86
N SER A 130 7.50 -8.56 12.67
CA SER A 130 8.08 -7.34 12.09
C SER A 130 7.00 -6.34 11.71
N TRP A 131 7.18 -5.08 12.08
CA TRP A 131 6.30 -3.99 11.66
C TRP A 131 6.60 -3.56 10.24
N VAL A 132 5.58 -3.48 9.42
CA VAL A 132 5.67 -3.09 8.00
C VAL A 132 4.59 -2.09 7.66
N ASN A 133 4.92 -1.16 6.76
CA ASN A 133 3.94 -0.34 6.04
C ASN A 133 3.70 -0.97 4.67
N VAL A 134 2.45 -1.23 4.36
CA VAL A 134 2.01 -1.88 3.13
C VAL A 134 1.13 -0.95 2.33
N SER A 135 1.41 -0.85 1.03
CA SER A 135 0.49 -0.30 0.04
C SER A 135 0.09 -1.41 -0.92
N GLY A 136 -1.17 -1.44 -1.29
CA GLY A 136 -1.68 -2.46 -2.20
C GLY A 136 -3.13 -2.20 -2.59
N ASN A 137 -3.70 -3.12 -3.35
CA ASN A 137 -5.08 -3.06 -3.80
C ASN A 137 -5.87 -4.23 -3.26
N PHE A 138 -7.14 -4.00 -2.93
CA PHE A 138 -8.02 -5.09 -2.55
C PHE A 138 -8.39 -5.94 -3.75
N ILE A 139 -8.24 -7.25 -3.59
CA ILE A 139 -8.72 -8.28 -4.51
C ILE A 139 -9.60 -9.28 -3.74
N LYS A 140 -10.39 -10.05 -4.47
CA LYS A 140 -11.06 -11.22 -3.89
C LYS A 140 -10.05 -12.34 -3.79
N GLY A 141 -9.90 -12.90 -2.60
CA GLY A 141 -9.12 -14.08 -2.36
C GLY A 141 -9.91 -15.17 -1.65
N TYR A 142 -9.23 -16.22 -1.28
CA TYR A 142 -9.85 -17.37 -0.63
C TYR A 142 -8.93 -17.90 0.49
N TYR A 143 -9.46 -17.91 1.69
CA TYR A 143 -8.86 -18.60 2.85
C TYR A 143 -10.00 -19.15 3.69
N HIS A 144 -10.25 -20.46 3.60
CA HIS A 144 -11.45 -21.16 4.09
C HIS A 144 -12.78 -20.62 3.54
N ASN A 145 -12.88 -19.33 3.28
CA ASN A 145 -13.99 -18.62 2.65
C ASN A 145 -13.47 -17.57 1.69
N GLN A 146 -14.38 -16.97 0.89
CA GLN A 146 -14.05 -15.77 0.11
C GLN A 146 -13.82 -14.59 1.06
N ILE A 147 -12.69 -13.92 0.89
CA ILE A 147 -12.25 -12.83 1.76
C ILE A 147 -11.57 -11.72 0.94
N PRO A 148 -11.52 -10.48 1.49
CA PRO A 148 -10.66 -9.45 0.94
C PRO A 148 -9.19 -9.79 1.18
N VAL A 149 -8.39 -9.68 0.14
CA VAL A 149 -6.93 -9.87 0.19
C VAL A 149 -6.27 -8.62 -0.34
N ILE A 150 -5.19 -8.19 0.27
CA ILE A 150 -4.37 -7.09 -0.24
C ILE A 150 -3.30 -7.68 -1.16
N GLU A 151 -3.40 -7.39 -2.45
CA GLU A 151 -2.32 -7.59 -3.40
C GLU A 151 -1.32 -6.45 -3.24
N ILE A 152 -0.15 -6.77 -2.69
CA ILE A 152 0.83 -5.75 -2.29
C ILE A 152 1.53 -5.18 -3.51
N THR A 153 1.55 -3.85 -3.61
CA THR A 153 2.35 -3.10 -4.60
C THR A 153 3.64 -2.57 -4.01
N LYS A 154 3.63 -2.25 -2.70
CA LYS A 154 4.80 -1.76 -1.97
C LYS A 154 4.76 -2.22 -0.52
N ILE A 155 5.89 -2.68 -0.02
CA ILE A 155 6.06 -3.05 1.38
C ILE A 155 7.40 -2.49 1.89
N LYS A 156 7.40 -1.95 3.10
CA LYS A 156 8.58 -1.39 3.75
C LYS A 156 8.55 -1.70 5.24
N GLU A 157 9.66 -2.18 5.78
CA GLU A 157 9.82 -2.32 7.22
C GLU A 157 9.79 -0.95 7.90
N THR A 158 9.12 -0.88 9.04
CA THR A 158 8.94 0.34 9.83
C THR A 158 8.99 0.03 11.32
N LYS A 159 8.90 1.06 12.14
CA LYS A 159 8.74 0.90 13.59
C LYS A 159 7.26 0.76 13.94
N ALA A 160 6.99 0.15 15.09
CA ALA A 160 5.65 0.19 15.69
C ALA A 160 5.18 1.64 15.80
N PRO A 161 3.91 1.95 15.49
CA PRO A 161 3.35 3.27 15.79
C PRO A 161 3.27 3.48 17.31
N GLU A 162 3.17 4.72 17.72
CA GLU A 162 3.06 5.09 19.14
C GLU A 162 1.85 4.42 19.81
N ASP A 163 0.70 4.41 19.11
CA ASP A 163 -0.44 3.57 19.49
C ASP A 163 -0.45 2.30 18.63
N ALA A 164 0.06 1.21 19.18
CA ALA A 164 0.14 -0.08 18.50
C ALA A 164 -1.19 -0.84 18.48
N PHE A 165 -2.12 -0.46 19.35
CA PHE A 165 -3.42 -1.11 19.44
C PHE A 165 -4.45 -0.45 18.53
N VAL A 166 -5.52 -1.19 18.24
CA VAL A 166 -6.74 -0.68 17.64
C VAL A 166 -7.91 -0.99 18.56
N TYR A 167 -9.02 -0.32 18.35
CA TYR A 167 -10.16 -0.39 19.27
C TYR A 167 -11.38 -0.92 18.54
N PRO A 168 -12.33 -1.56 19.24
CA PRO A 168 -13.56 -2.05 18.62
C PRO A 168 -14.35 -0.95 17.90
N PRO A 169 -15.11 -1.28 16.84
CA PRO A 169 -15.92 -0.31 16.11
C PRO A 169 -16.87 0.46 17.04
N LYS A 170 -17.02 1.78 16.82
CA LYS A 170 -17.83 2.68 17.67
C LYS A 170 -19.32 2.32 17.74
N LYS A 171 -19.83 1.52 16.82
CA LYS A 171 -21.25 1.12 16.74
C LYS A 171 -21.63 -0.11 17.56
N ILE A 172 -20.76 -0.58 18.47
CA ILE A 172 -20.91 -1.85 19.20
C ILE A 172 -21.99 -1.87 20.29
N ASN A 173 -22.92 -0.98 20.37
CA ASN A 173 -24.03 -1.16 21.34
C ASN A 173 -24.98 -2.34 21.02
N LYS A 174 -24.74 -3.14 19.96
CA LYS A 174 -25.65 -4.24 19.58
C LYS A 174 -24.98 -5.58 19.24
N TRP A 175 -23.65 -5.71 19.21
CA TRP A 175 -22.99 -6.83 18.52
C TRP A 175 -21.78 -7.45 19.24
N ILE A 176 -21.74 -7.54 20.55
CA ILE A 176 -20.93 -8.56 21.22
C ILE A 176 -21.56 -9.94 20.96
N ASN A 177 -21.84 -10.19 19.70
CA ASN A 177 -22.27 -11.50 19.25
C ASN A 177 -21.06 -12.13 18.55
N ARG A 178 -20.68 -13.33 18.97
CA ARG A 178 -19.56 -14.13 18.47
C ARG A 178 -19.46 -14.27 16.93
N ASN A 179 -20.46 -13.80 16.19
CA ASN A 179 -20.51 -13.83 14.73
C ASN A 179 -19.81 -12.64 14.03
N TRP A 180 -19.33 -11.65 14.80
CA TRP A 180 -18.71 -10.43 14.24
C TRP A 180 -17.21 -10.60 13.93
N LEU A 181 -16.49 -11.45 14.66
CA LEU A 181 -15.12 -11.75 14.28
C LEU A 181 -15.13 -12.22 12.83
N PRO A 182 -14.34 -11.58 11.93
CA PRO A 182 -14.28 -12.00 10.54
C PRO A 182 -14.18 -13.52 10.47
N LYS A 183 -14.85 -14.14 9.54
CA LYS A 183 -14.89 -15.62 9.41
C LYS A 183 -13.50 -16.27 9.33
N LEU A 184 -12.47 -15.50 9.02
CA LEU A 184 -11.05 -15.84 9.15
C LEU A 184 -10.61 -16.16 10.57
N TRP A 185 -11.24 -15.51 11.55
CA TRP A 185 -10.85 -15.55 12.95
C TRP A 185 -11.77 -16.40 13.80
N GLN A 186 -12.75 -17.03 13.18
CA GLN A 186 -13.42 -18.14 13.85
C GLN A 186 -12.42 -19.29 13.94
N PRO A 187 -12.01 -19.67 15.16
CA PRO A 187 -10.98 -20.67 15.33
C PRO A 187 -11.45 -21.98 14.68
N VAL A 188 -10.66 -22.47 13.73
CA VAL A 188 -10.75 -23.84 13.24
C VAL A 188 -10.35 -24.81 14.38
N SER A 189 -9.80 -24.26 15.47
CA SER A 189 -9.60 -24.97 16.73
C SER A 189 -9.76 -24.02 17.91
N TYR A 190 -10.47 -24.45 18.93
CA TYR A 190 -10.71 -23.81 20.22
C TYR A 190 -9.44 -23.39 21.00
N ASN A 191 -8.25 -23.63 20.45
CA ASN A 191 -6.96 -23.46 21.12
C ASN A 191 -6.35 -22.05 21.07
N VAL A 192 -6.84 -21.14 20.21
CA VAL A 192 -6.25 -19.79 20.14
C VAL A 192 -6.77 -18.87 21.25
N TYR A 193 -7.98 -19.11 21.75
CA TYR A 193 -8.51 -18.39 22.92
C TYR A 193 -7.88 -18.84 24.25
N PHE A 194 -7.32 -20.04 24.29
CA PHE A 194 -6.80 -20.60 25.53
C PHE A 194 -5.34 -20.17 25.82
N LEU A 195 -4.59 -19.77 24.80
CA LEU A 195 -3.19 -19.31 24.99
C LEU A 195 -3.08 -17.84 25.41
N ALA A 196 -4.12 -17.02 25.24
CA ALA A 196 -4.14 -15.63 25.71
C ALA A 196 -4.51 -15.52 27.20
N SER A 197 -4.93 -16.59 27.87
CA SER A 197 -5.33 -16.59 29.27
C SER A 197 -4.29 -17.17 30.23
N LEU A 198 -3.08 -17.52 29.76
CA LEU A 198 -2.02 -18.18 30.56
C LEU A 198 -0.64 -17.52 30.48
N SER A 199 -0.59 -16.22 30.15
CA SER A 199 0.68 -15.46 30.28
C SER A 199 0.48 -14.19 31.07
#